data_0b8846ca54848e9e155cbe90e6335b40
#
_entry.id   0b8846ca54848e9e155cbe90e6335b40
#
_cell.length_a   1.000
_cell.length_b   1.000
_cell.length_c   1.000
_cell.angle_alpha   90.00
_cell.angle_beta   90.00
_cell.angle_gamma   90.00
#
_symmetry.space_group_name_H-M   'P 1'
#
loop_
_entity.id
_entity.type
_entity.pdbx_description
1 polymer ?
#
loop_
_entity_poly.entity_id
_entity_poly.type
_entity_poly.pdbx_seq_one_letter_code
_entity_poly.pdbx_strand_id
1 'polypeptide(L)'
;MTAVAGAHPLRTLLLWWALALTPWLAWGQGVLPVPELRARVIDQTGTLDAAALAAIEERLATFENERGAQVVVLIVPTTAPEDIADYTQRVGDAWKIGRQDVGDGLLFVVAKDDRRMRIA
;
A
#
# COMPACT_ATOMS: atom_id res chain seq x y z
N MET A 1 54.88 -13.24 -11.85
CA MET A 1 53.97 -14.12 -12.55
C MET A 1 52.90 -14.70 -11.72
N THR A 2 53.20 -15.12 -10.57
CA THR A 2 52.23 -15.67 -9.67
C THR A 2 51.26 -14.62 -9.12
N ALA A 3 51.65 -13.36 -9.14
CA ALA A 3 50.76 -12.28 -8.66
C ALA A 3 49.53 -12.10 -9.52
N VAL A 4 49.63 -12.42 -10.78
CA VAL A 4 48.48 -12.29 -11.69
C VAL A 4 47.40 -13.31 -11.39
N ALA A 5 47.78 -14.50 -11.00
CA ALA A 5 46.84 -15.55 -10.66
C ALA A 5 46.01 -15.21 -9.40
N GLY A 6 46.59 -14.42 -8.50
CA GLY A 6 45.88 -14.03 -7.28
C GLY A 6 44.81 -12.98 -7.51
N ALA A 7 44.90 -12.20 -8.58
CA ALA A 7 43.93 -11.14 -8.84
C ALA A 7 42.59 -11.67 -9.38
N HIS A 8 42.62 -12.74 -10.12
CA HIS A 8 41.42 -13.28 -10.74
C HIS A 8 40.37 -13.81 -9.79
N PRO A 9 40.73 -14.54 -8.74
CA PRO A 9 39.74 -15.02 -7.78
C PRO A 9 38.99 -13.90 -7.09
N LEU A 10 39.66 -12.77 -6.85
CA LEU A 10 39.01 -11.63 -6.20
C LEU A 10 37.96 -10.99 -7.09
N ARG A 11 38.24 -10.88 -8.37
CA ARG A 11 37.26 -10.35 -9.31
C ARG A 11 36.03 -11.24 -9.42
N THR A 12 36.25 -12.52 -9.45
CA THR A 12 35.16 -13.48 -9.48
C THR A 12 34.27 -13.38 -8.24
N LEU A 13 34.85 -13.20 -7.08
CA LEU A 13 34.10 -13.03 -5.85
C LEU A 13 33.24 -11.76 -5.87
N LEU A 14 33.77 -10.67 -6.39
CA LEU A 14 33.02 -9.43 -6.51
C LEU A 14 31.82 -9.57 -7.42
N LEU A 15 31.95 -10.30 -8.53
CA LEU A 15 30.85 -10.55 -9.43
C LEU A 15 29.76 -11.39 -8.77
N TRP A 16 30.13 -12.36 -7.98
CA TRP A 16 29.18 -13.18 -7.24
C TRP A 16 28.38 -12.35 -6.24
N TRP A 17 29.00 -11.40 -5.57
CA TRP A 17 28.34 -10.51 -4.65
C TRP A 17 27.30 -9.64 -5.37
N ALA A 18 27.63 -9.14 -6.53
CA ALA A 18 26.70 -8.32 -7.30
C ALA A 18 25.45 -9.10 -7.70
N LEU A 19 25.62 -10.37 -8.06
CA LEU A 19 24.49 -11.24 -8.40
C LEU A 19 23.63 -11.56 -7.18
N ALA A 20 24.24 -11.70 -6.03
CA ALA A 20 23.51 -12.00 -4.80
C ALA A 20 22.59 -10.88 -4.35
N LEU A 21 22.86 -9.64 -4.76
CA LEU A 21 22.00 -8.49 -4.44
C LEU A 21 20.75 -8.40 -5.32
N THR A 22 20.76 -9.03 -6.47
CA THR A 22 19.65 -8.95 -7.42
C THR A 22 18.32 -9.49 -6.87
N PRO A 23 18.27 -10.63 -6.17
CA PRO A 23 17.01 -11.15 -5.63
C PRO A 23 16.35 -10.22 -4.60
N TRP A 24 17.13 -9.42 -3.93
CA TRP A 24 16.61 -8.50 -2.93
C TRP A 24 15.71 -7.44 -3.54
N LEU A 25 16.07 -6.94 -4.69
CA LEU A 25 15.26 -5.94 -5.38
C LEU A 25 13.93 -6.52 -5.85
N ALA A 26 13.91 -7.79 -6.23
CA ALA A 26 12.69 -8.46 -6.65
C ALA A 26 11.70 -8.67 -5.51
N TRP A 27 12.18 -8.84 -4.30
CA TRP A 27 11.33 -9.09 -3.14
C TRP A 27 10.46 -7.89 -2.78
N GLY A 28 10.97 -6.68 -2.93
CA GLY A 28 10.25 -5.47 -2.57
C GLY A 28 9.09 -5.13 -3.50
N GLN A 29 8.93 -5.87 -4.61
CA GLN A 29 7.94 -5.55 -5.62
C GLN A 29 6.66 -6.39 -5.55
N GLY A 30 6.59 -7.33 -4.60
CA GLY A 30 5.50 -8.30 -4.58
C GLY A 30 4.20 -7.79 -3.98
N VAL A 31 4.26 -6.82 -3.08
CA VAL A 31 3.11 -6.41 -2.28
C VAL A 31 3.03 -4.88 -2.26
N LEU A 32 1.83 -4.36 -2.49
CA LEU A 32 1.60 -2.93 -2.47
C LEU A 32 1.76 -2.41 -1.03
N PRO A 33 2.59 -1.39 -0.80
CA PRO A 33 2.73 -0.82 0.52
C PRO A 33 1.44 -0.15 0.99
N VAL A 34 1.24 -0.14 2.30
CA VAL A 34 0.11 0.55 2.90
C VAL A 34 0.45 2.04 2.92
N PRO A 35 -0.37 2.90 2.28
CA PRO A 35 -0.10 4.32 2.29
C PRO A 35 -0.35 4.93 3.66
N GLU A 36 0.18 6.11 3.88
CA GLU A 36 -0.09 6.86 5.09
C GLU A 36 -1.54 7.34 5.10
N LEU A 37 -2.20 7.25 6.26
CA LEU A 37 -3.57 7.74 6.40
C LEU A 37 -3.56 9.27 6.57
N ARG A 38 -3.72 9.97 5.47
CA ARG A 38 -3.67 11.44 5.43
C ARG A 38 -5.02 12.10 5.26
N ALA A 39 -6.00 11.33 4.83
CA ALA A 39 -7.33 11.84 4.53
C ALA A 39 -8.33 10.70 4.59
N ARG A 40 -9.60 11.01 4.61
CA ARG A 40 -10.66 10.00 4.62
C ARG A 40 -10.88 9.36 3.26
N VAL A 41 -10.47 10.03 2.20
CA VAL A 41 -10.48 9.47 0.85
C VAL A 41 -9.09 9.65 0.25
N ILE A 42 -8.48 8.54 -0.16
CA ILE A 42 -7.15 8.50 -0.75
C ILE A 42 -7.28 7.81 -2.10
N ASP A 43 -7.04 8.55 -3.18
CA ASP A 43 -7.12 8.03 -4.54
C ASP A 43 -5.75 8.07 -5.18
N GLN A 44 -5.12 6.90 -5.28
CA GLN A 44 -3.80 6.77 -5.89
C GLN A 44 -3.88 6.64 -7.41
N THR A 45 -5.08 6.59 -7.96
CA THR A 45 -5.28 6.36 -9.40
C THR A 45 -5.58 7.63 -10.18
N GLY A 46 -5.88 8.72 -9.48
CA GLY A 46 -6.29 9.95 -10.14
C GLY A 46 -7.65 9.86 -10.82
N THR A 47 -8.48 8.92 -10.40
CA THR A 47 -9.82 8.75 -10.97
C THR A 47 -10.76 9.87 -10.60
N LEU A 48 -10.64 10.35 -9.36
CA LEU A 48 -11.46 11.43 -8.85
C LEU A 48 -10.73 12.76 -9.02
N ASP A 49 -11.43 13.78 -9.50
CA ASP A 49 -10.83 15.11 -9.57
C ASP A 49 -10.81 15.77 -8.19
N ALA A 50 -10.16 16.92 -8.09
CA ALA A 50 -10.00 17.62 -6.82
C ALA A 50 -11.35 18.00 -6.19
N ALA A 51 -12.33 18.37 -7.00
CA ALA A 51 -13.64 18.74 -6.50
C ALA A 51 -14.38 17.53 -5.93
N ALA A 52 -14.29 16.39 -6.61
CA ALA A 52 -14.90 15.15 -6.13
C ALA A 52 -14.26 14.67 -4.84
N LEU A 53 -12.92 14.72 -4.76
CA LEU A 53 -12.19 14.36 -3.56
C LEU A 53 -12.62 15.22 -2.38
N ALA A 54 -12.68 16.54 -2.58
CA ALA A 54 -13.09 17.46 -1.52
C ALA A 54 -14.52 17.21 -1.05
N ALA A 55 -15.43 16.94 -1.99
CA ALA A 55 -16.82 16.68 -1.66
C ALA A 55 -16.99 15.40 -0.86
N ILE A 56 -16.29 14.35 -1.24
CA ILE A 56 -16.35 13.08 -0.52
C ILE A 56 -15.72 13.23 0.87
N GLU A 57 -14.58 13.88 0.95
CA GLU A 57 -13.90 14.13 2.22
C GLU A 57 -14.81 14.86 3.19
N GLU A 58 -15.50 15.89 2.72
CA GLU A 58 -16.42 16.66 3.56
C GLU A 58 -17.59 15.81 4.03
N ARG A 59 -18.17 15.02 3.15
CA ARG A 59 -19.29 14.14 3.52
C ARG A 59 -18.87 13.09 4.55
N LEU A 60 -17.71 12.52 4.38
CA LEU A 60 -17.21 11.53 5.33
C LEU A 60 -16.89 12.16 6.69
N ALA A 61 -16.35 13.38 6.68
CA ALA A 61 -16.09 14.12 7.91
C ALA A 61 -17.40 14.44 8.65
N THR A 62 -18.40 14.88 7.91
CA THR A 62 -19.72 15.18 8.50
C THR A 62 -20.34 13.91 9.09
N PHE A 63 -20.28 12.82 8.35
CA PHE A 63 -20.80 11.55 8.82
C PHE A 63 -20.12 11.10 10.10
N GLU A 64 -18.81 11.22 10.16
CA GLU A 64 -18.04 10.86 11.36
C GLU A 64 -18.45 11.72 12.55
N ASN A 65 -18.61 13.03 12.33
CA ASN A 65 -19.02 13.95 13.41
C ASN A 65 -20.44 13.70 13.89
N GLU A 66 -21.34 13.36 13.00
CA GLU A 66 -22.75 13.15 13.37
C GLU A 66 -23.01 11.75 13.91
N ARG A 67 -22.35 10.74 13.40
CA ARG A 67 -22.64 9.35 13.72
C ARG A 67 -21.59 8.68 14.57
N GLY A 68 -20.43 9.28 14.73
CA GLY A 68 -19.32 8.68 15.45
C GLY A 68 -18.64 7.53 14.72
N ALA A 69 -18.97 7.31 13.46
CA ALA A 69 -18.38 6.24 12.65
C ALA A 69 -17.35 6.81 11.68
N GLN A 70 -16.14 6.29 11.71
CA GLN A 70 -15.07 6.68 10.82
C GLN A 70 -15.16 5.85 9.54
N VAL A 71 -15.26 6.50 8.38
CA VAL A 71 -15.28 5.84 7.08
C VAL A 71 -14.11 6.35 6.26
N VAL A 72 -13.31 5.42 5.76
CA VAL A 72 -12.14 5.75 4.94
C VAL A 72 -12.23 4.99 3.62
N VAL A 73 -11.91 5.66 2.53
CA VAL A 73 -11.92 5.09 1.19
C VAL A 73 -10.52 5.15 0.63
N LEU A 74 -10.02 4.02 0.16
CA LEU A 74 -8.71 3.90 -0.49
C LEU A 74 -8.90 3.31 -1.88
N ILE A 75 -8.48 4.06 -2.89
CA ILE A 75 -8.52 3.61 -4.28
C ILE A 75 -7.10 3.39 -4.75
N VAL A 76 -6.81 2.17 -5.16
CA VAL A 76 -5.49 1.76 -5.66
C VAL A 76 -5.64 1.19 -7.07
N PRO A 77 -4.58 1.19 -7.88
CA PRO A 77 -4.66 0.59 -9.21
C PRO A 77 -4.94 -0.90 -9.15
N THR A 78 -4.18 -1.61 -8.34
CA THR A 78 -4.30 -3.06 -8.19
C THR A 78 -3.68 -3.47 -6.88
N THR A 79 -4.16 -4.54 -6.30
CA THR A 79 -3.52 -5.16 -5.13
C THR A 79 -2.71 -6.39 -5.52
N ALA A 80 -2.80 -6.82 -6.77
CA ALA A 80 -2.07 -8.01 -7.22
C ALA A 80 -0.57 -7.88 -6.96
N PRO A 81 0.10 -8.95 -6.59
CA PRO A 81 -0.37 -10.33 -6.52
C PRO A 81 -1.14 -10.69 -5.25
N GLU A 82 -1.27 -9.77 -4.32
CA GLU A 82 -1.99 -10.02 -3.07
C GLU A 82 -3.50 -9.99 -3.29
N ASP A 83 -4.24 -10.86 -2.60
CA ASP A 83 -5.68 -10.81 -2.62
C ASP A 83 -6.16 -9.51 -1.97
N ILE A 84 -7.22 -8.92 -2.50
CA ILE A 84 -7.75 -7.67 -1.97
C ILE A 84 -8.19 -7.80 -0.51
N ALA A 85 -8.67 -8.95 -0.10
CA ALA A 85 -9.05 -9.18 1.30
C ALA A 85 -7.84 -9.08 2.22
N ASP A 86 -6.73 -9.67 1.83
CA ASP A 86 -5.50 -9.64 2.61
C ASP A 86 -4.90 -8.23 2.66
N TYR A 87 -4.90 -7.54 1.52
CA TYR A 87 -4.45 -6.16 1.47
C TYR A 87 -5.29 -5.27 2.38
N THR A 88 -6.61 -5.39 2.30
CA THR A 88 -7.53 -4.60 3.12
C THR A 88 -7.30 -4.86 4.61
N GLN A 89 -7.03 -6.10 4.98
CA GLN A 89 -6.73 -6.46 6.36
C GLN A 89 -5.46 -5.76 6.85
N ARG A 90 -4.41 -5.76 6.02
CA ARG A 90 -3.16 -5.07 6.36
C ARG A 90 -3.36 -3.57 6.54
N VAL A 91 -4.12 -2.96 5.65
CA VAL A 91 -4.43 -1.53 5.74
C VAL A 91 -5.22 -1.23 7.01
N GLY A 92 -6.24 -2.02 7.27
CA GLY A 92 -7.06 -1.85 8.48
C GLY A 92 -6.25 -1.97 9.76
N ASP A 93 -5.34 -2.93 9.80
CA ASP A 93 -4.48 -3.13 10.95
C ASP A 93 -3.49 -1.98 11.14
N ALA A 94 -2.94 -1.48 10.04
CA ALA A 94 -1.98 -0.38 10.10
C ALA A 94 -2.65 0.94 10.51
N TRP A 95 -3.83 1.19 10.01
CA TRP A 95 -4.53 2.45 10.25
C TRP A 95 -5.35 2.45 11.53
N LYS A 96 -5.70 1.29 12.06
CA LYS A 96 -6.48 1.14 13.30
C LYS A 96 -7.78 1.92 13.27
N ILE A 97 -8.49 1.85 12.15
CA ILE A 97 -9.72 2.60 11.94
C ILE A 97 -10.77 2.16 12.96
N GLY A 98 -11.35 3.13 13.67
CA GLY A 98 -12.44 2.87 14.61
C GLY A 98 -12.06 2.20 15.91
N ARG A 99 -10.76 1.97 16.18
CA ARG A 99 -10.35 1.19 17.35
C ARG A 99 -10.10 1.99 18.61
N GLN A 100 -9.67 3.22 18.47
CA GLN A 100 -9.21 3.98 19.64
C GLN A 100 -10.34 4.54 20.47
N ASP A 101 -11.43 4.80 19.83
CA ASP A 101 -12.63 5.24 20.50
C ASP A 101 -13.70 4.18 20.35
N VAL A 102 -14.75 4.32 21.02
CA VAL A 102 -15.86 3.40 20.99
C VAL A 102 -16.58 3.40 19.65
N GLY A 103 -16.15 4.25 18.74
CA GLY A 103 -16.80 4.41 17.45
C GLY A 103 -16.52 3.26 16.50
N ASP A 104 -17.44 3.07 15.58
CA ASP A 104 -17.30 2.10 14.52
C ASP A 104 -16.40 2.65 13.41
N GLY A 105 -15.79 1.75 12.67
CA GLY A 105 -14.97 2.12 11.53
C GLY A 105 -15.24 1.24 10.34
N LEU A 106 -15.25 1.84 9.15
CA LEU A 106 -15.39 1.14 7.89
C LEU A 106 -14.25 1.53 6.97
N LEU A 107 -13.69 0.54 6.31
CA LEU A 107 -12.66 0.74 5.31
C LEU A 107 -13.15 0.19 3.98
N PHE A 108 -13.17 1.06 2.97
CA PHE A 108 -13.44 0.67 1.60
C PHE A 108 -12.15 0.67 0.81
N VAL A 109 -11.80 -0.46 0.23
CA VAL A 109 -10.65 -0.55 -0.66
C VAL A 109 -11.16 -0.89 -2.05
N VAL A 110 -10.78 -0.07 -3.02
CA VAL A 110 -11.14 -0.29 -4.43
C VAL A 110 -9.85 -0.54 -5.21
N ALA A 111 -9.74 -1.69 -5.82
CA ALA A 111 -8.67 -2.02 -6.75
C ALA A 111 -9.22 -1.83 -8.17
N LYS A 112 -9.00 -0.65 -8.72
CA LYS A 112 -9.66 -0.19 -9.93
C LYS A 112 -9.40 -1.09 -11.14
N ASP A 113 -8.15 -1.43 -11.37
CA ASP A 113 -7.78 -2.24 -12.54
C ASP A 113 -8.26 -3.69 -12.41
N ASP A 114 -8.38 -4.17 -11.18
CA ASP A 114 -8.86 -5.52 -10.90
C ASP A 114 -10.38 -5.59 -10.87
N ARG A 115 -11.05 -4.45 -10.89
CA ARG A 115 -12.51 -4.32 -10.75
C ARG A 115 -13.01 -5.02 -9.51
N ARG A 116 -12.32 -4.83 -8.40
CA ARG A 116 -12.65 -5.43 -7.12
C ARG A 116 -12.77 -4.35 -6.05
N MET A 117 -13.62 -4.63 -5.08
CA MET A 117 -13.84 -3.76 -3.94
C MET A 117 -14.01 -4.63 -2.71
N ARG A 118 -13.49 -4.14 -1.59
CA ARG A 118 -13.61 -4.81 -0.30
C ARG A 118 -14.03 -3.81 0.75
N ILE A 119 -14.99 -4.20 1.58
CA ILE A 119 -15.45 -3.43 2.73
C ILE A 119 -15.09 -4.23 3.98
N ALA A 120 -14.42 -3.58 4.89
CA ALA A 120 -14.01 -4.24 6.15
C ALA A 120 -14.33 -3.41 7.37
#